data_4735175991cbcdb78a460e3257656af8
#
_entry.id   4735175991cbcdb78a460e3257656af8
#
_cell.length_a   1.000
_cell.length_b   1.000
_cell.length_c   1.000
_cell.angle_alpha   90.00
_cell.angle_beta   90.00
_cell.angle_gamma   90.00
#
_symmetry.space_group_name_H-M   'P 1'
#
loop_
_entity.id
_entity.type
_entity.pdbx_description
1 polymer ?
#
loop_
_entity_poly.entity_id
_entity_poly.type
_entity_poly.pdbx_seq_one_letter_code
_entity_poly.pdbx_strand_id
1 'polypeptide(L)'
;MIFNYAKLCWTFGACPNVLQCEVPEMRFAGADGMRPFSRRSFLMLRITLVVVVIAIIIFLVPRLLSGSRAATPSPGSTAPEFTLPSQEGASVSLQDYRGSWVVLYFYPKDQTPGCTREAHNFQIDRAKYAERHAVVLGVSVDSVDSHKKFCAREGLNFKLLADSDGKVSDTYGSLTNLGVVKFASRHTFLVDPSGKVARAYTSVDPALHSEEVLAALDQLQKQQPR
;
A
#
# COMPACT_ATOMS: atom_id res chain seq x y z
N MET A 1 -0.71 21.02 46.87
CA MET A 1 0.08 21.12 48.13
C MET A 1 -0.67 22.05 49.05
N ILE A 2 -1.39 21.46 49.98
CA ILE A 2 -2.13 22.17 51.04
C ILE A 2 -1.21 22.16 52.25
N PHE A 3 -0.61 23.29 52.58
CA PHE A 3 0.16 23.46 53.80
C PHE A 3 -0.76 23.85 54.97
N ASN A 4 -0.79 23.00 55.94
CA ASN A 4 -1.50 23.08 57.20
C ASN A 4 -0.78 24.04 58.15
N TYR A 5 -1.35 25.23 58.36
CA TYR A 5 -0.90 26.19 59.39
C TYR A 5 -1.79 26.06 60.63
N ALA A 6 -1.56 25.03 61.40
CA ALA A 6 -2.14 24.90 62.72
C ALA A 6 -1.16 24.20 63.65
N LYS A 7 -0.16 24.98 64.10
CA LYS A 7 0.64 24.68 65.31
C LYS A 7 1.69 25.79 65.48
N LEU A 8 1.31 26.86 66.13
CA LEU A 8 2.24 27.70 66.96
C LEU A 8 1.39 28.75 67.73
N CYS A 9 0.72 28.36 68.77
CA CYS A 9 0.25 29.27 69.80
C CYS A 9 0.03 28.47 71.09
N TRP A 10 1.15 27.99 71.64
CA TRP A 10 1.19 27.56 73.05
C TRP A 10 2.61 27.86 73.53
N THR A 11 2.80 29.07 74.07
CA THR A 11 3.74 29.41 75.20
C THR A 11 3.75 30.91 75.36
N PHE A 12 3.42 31.30 76.54
CA PHE A 12 3.51 32.58 77.22
C PHE A 12 2.14 33.27 77.51
N GLY A 13 1.90 33.24 78.75
CA GLY A 13 0.72 33.59 79.47
C GLY A 13 0.30 35.05 79.50
N ALA A 14 -0.94 35.19 80.00
CA ALA A 14 -1.50 36.37 80.62
C ALA A 14 -1.62 37.64 79.78
N CYS A 15 -2.84 37.86 79.25
CA CYS A 15 -3.36 39.19 79.08
C CYS A 15 -4.67 39.33 79.82
N PRO A 16 -4.78 40.19 80.87
CA PRO A 16 -6.04 40.62 81.41
C PRO A 16 -6.45 41.91 80.68
N ASN A 17 -7.58 41.87 80.08
CA ASN A 17 -8.56 42.93 79.77
C ASN A 17 -9.07 42.79 78.33
N VAL A 18 -10.28 42.24 78.31
CA VAL A 18 -11.21 42.31 77.20
C VAL A 18 -11.70 43.75 77.20
N LEU A 19 -11.31 44.59 76.28
CA LEU A 19 -11.99 45.72 75.70
C LEU A 19 -10.96 46.56 74.90
N GLN A 20 -11.23 46.69 73.61
CA GLN A 20 -10.50 47.48 72.60
C GLN A 20 -9.31 46.80 71.89
N CYS A 21 -9.64 45.91 70.98
CA CYS A 21 -8.83 45.75 69.76
C CYS A 21 -9.67 46.31 68.61
N GLU A 22 -9.47 47.58 68.28
CA GLU A 22 -9.84 48.09 66.96
C GLU A 22 -9.04 47.30 65.90
N VAL A 23 -9.76 46.57 65.10
CA VAL A 23 -9.20 45.94 63.92
C VAL A 23 -9.07 47.01 62.85
N PRO A 24 -7.86 47.32 62.36
CA PRO A 24 -7.76 48.25 61.24
C PRO A 24 -8.37 47.58 60.01
N GLU A 25 -9.41 48.20 59.45
CA GLU A 25 -9.89 47.83 58.10
C GLU A 25 -8.77 48.00 57.11
N MET A 26 -8.15 46.86 56.75
CA MET A 26 -7.33 46.79 55.56
C MET A 26 -8.26 46.86 54.36
N ARG A 27 -8.43 48.08 53.83
CA ARG A 27 -9.01 48.28 52.49
C ARG A 27 -8.11 47.58 51.50
N PHE A 28 -8.51 46.40 51.05
CA PHE A 28 -7.98 45.79 49.84
C PHE A 28 -8.37 46.69 48.67
N ALA A 29 -7.42 47.53 48.27
CA ALA A 29 -7.52 48.28 47.03
C ALA A 29 -7.45 47.30 45.85
N GLY A 30 -8.51 47.30 45.01
CA GLY A 30 -8.42 46.99 43.60
C GLY A 30 -8.27 45.50 43.24
N ALA A 31 -9.33 44.73 43.39
CA ALA A 31 -9.55 43.54 42.56
C ALA A 31 -10.42 43.90 41.35
N ASP A 32 -10.10 45.04 40.71
CA ASP A 32 -10.72 45.43 39.43
C ASP A 32 -9.82 44.96 38.30
N GLY A 33 -10.17 43.84 37.66
CA GLY A 33 -9.49 43.49 36.40
C GLY A 33 -9.59 42.06 35.88
N MET A 34 -10.14 41.12 36.63
CA MET A 34 -10.42 39.83 36.02
C MET A 34 -11.83 39.81 35.42
N ARG A 35 -11.91 40.23 34.14
CA ARG A 35 -13.14 40.03 33.36
C ARG A 35 -13.42 38.52 33.31
N PRO A 36 -14.63 38.07 33.68
CA PRO A 36 -14.96 36.65 33.57
C PRO A 36 -14.82 36.23 32.12
N PHE A 37 -13.88 35.33 31.84
CA PHE A 37 -13.65 34.79 30.50
C PHE A 37 -14.96 34.12 30.05
N SER A 38 -15.61 34.74 29.07
CA SER A 38 -16.96 34.37 28.63
C SER A 38 -17.01 32.88 28.24
N ARG A 39 -18.06 32.17 28.66
CA ARG A 39 -18.35 30.79 28.22
C ARG A 39 -18.28 30.63 26.70
N ARG A 40 -18.57 31.71 25.94
CA ARG A 40 -18.46 31.77 24.48
C ARG A 40 -17.01 31.64 24.00
N SER A 41 -16.03 32.21 24.73
CA SER A 41 -14.60 32.10 24.38
C SER A 41 -14.07 30.67 24.54
N PHE A 42 -14.49 29.92 25.57
CA PHE A 42 -14.15 28.51 25.74
C PHE A 42 -14.79 27.62 24.68
N LEU A 43 -16.01 27.94 24.27
CA LEU A 43 -16.68 27.19 23.21
C LEU A 43 -15.99 27.41 21.86
N MET A 44 -15.66 28.65 21.53
CA MET A 44 -14.91 29.00 20.31
C MET A 44 -13.53 28.33 20.28
N LEU A 45 -12.79 28.36 21.39
CA LEU A 45 -11.48 27.69 21.49
C LEU A 45 -11.58 26.16 21.25
N ARG A 46 -12.62 25.50 21.81
CA ARG A 46 -12.86 24.06 21.60
C ARG A 46 -13.21 23.79 20.15
N ILE A 47 -14.06 24.58 19.52
CA ILE A 47 -14.42 24.43 18.10
C ILE A 47 -13.19 24.61 17.22
N THR A 48 -12.36 25.64 17.48
CA THR A 48 -11.13 25.87 16.73
C THR A 48 -10.16 24.70 16.86
N LEU A 49 -9.99 24.14 18.06
CA LEU A 49 -9.13 23.00 18.30
C LEU A 49 -9.61 21.73 17.56
N VAL A 50 -10.92 21.47 17.57
CA VAL A 50 -11.52 20.35 16.83
C VAL A 50 -11.33 20.53 15.33
N VAL A 51 -11.56 21.74 14.79
CA VAL A 51 -11.36 22.02 13.37
C VAL A 51 -9.89 21.84 12.96
N VAL A 52 -8.95 22.30 13.78
CA VAL A 52 -7.51 22.12 13.54
C VAL A 52 -7.13 20.64 13.56
N VAL A 53 -7.63 19.87 14.53
CA VAL A 53 -7.38 18.41 14.59
C VAL A 53 -7.95 17.70 13.37
N ILE A 54 -9.18 18.03 12.96
CA ILE A 54 -9.79 17.48 11.74
C ILE A 54 -8.97 17.84 10.50
N ALA A 55 -8.53 19.09 10.38
CA ALA A 55 -7.68 19.54 9.28
C ALA A 55 -6.33 18.79 9.25
N ILE A 56 -5.71 18.59 10.42
CA ILE A 56 -4.48 17.78 10.56
C ILE A 56 -4.73 16.32 10.13
N ILE A 57 -5.83 15.74 10.57
CA ILE A 57 -6.21 14.37 10.17
C ILE A 57 -6.42 14.28 8.66
N ILE A 58 -7.20 15.20 8.08
CA ILE A 58 -7.47 15.22 6.63
C ILE A 58 -6.18 15.41 5.82
N PHE A 59 -5.21 16.16 6.32
CA PHE A 59 -3.97 16.48 5.60
C PHE A 59 -2.85 15.45 5.83
N LEU A 60 -2.73 14.90 7.05
CA LEU A 60 -1.67 13.95 7.41
C LEU A 60 -2.03 12.49 7.13
N VAL A 61 -3.29 12.09 7.33
CA VAL A 61 -3.72 10.70 7.13
C VAL A 61 -3.50 10.23 5.69
N PRO A 62 -3.85 11.00 4.63
CA PRO A 62 -3.56 10.58 3.25
C PRO A 62 -2.07 10.45 2.96
N ARG A 63 -1.22 11.31 3.56
CA ARG A 63 0.24 11.25 3.39
C ARG A 63 0.87 10.04 4.08
N LEU A 64 0.36 9.63 5.24
CA LEU A 64 0.80 8.45 5.97
C LEU A 64 0.30 7.15 5.32
N LEU A 65 -0.86 7.19 4.66
CA LEU A 65 -1.45 6.06 3.93
C LEU A 65 -0.96 5.95 2.48
N SER A 66 -0.31 6.98 1.95
CA SER A 66 0.38 6.92 0.65
C SER A 66 1.69 6.13 0.83
N GLY A 67 1.59 4.82 1.06
CA GLY A 67 2.70 3.91 0.84
C GLY A 67 3.20 4.15 -0.58
N SER A 68 4.48 4.40 -0.75
CA SER A 68 5.11 4.59 -2.06
C SER A 68 4.83 3.35 -2.91
N ARG A 69 3.83 3.45 -3.78
CA ARG A 69 3.59 2.42 -4.80
C ARG A 69 4.84 2.40 -5.67
N ALA A 70 5.47 1.24 -5.81
CA ALA A 70 6.61 1.13 -6.70
C ALA A 70 6.19 1.58 -8.11
N ALA A 71 7.02 2.35 -8.77
CA ALA A 71 6.74 2.81 -10.11
C ALA A 71 6.74 1.59 -11.06
N THR A 72 5.75 1.52 -11.93
CA THR A 72 5.69 0.49 -12.97
C THR A 72 6.96 0.58 -13.83
N PRO A 73 7.69 -0.54 -14.04
CA PRO A 73 8.87 -0.56 -14.89
C PRO A 73 8.57 -0.03 -16.29
N SER A 74 9.37 0.94 -16.74
CA SER A 74 9.18 1.59 -18.05
C SER A 74 9.89 0.81 -19.16
N PRO A 75 9.43 0.92 -20.41
CA PRO A 75 10.16 0.40 -21.56
C PRO A 75 11.61 0.90 -21.59
N GLY A 76 12.56 0.00 -21.83
CA GLY A 76 14.01 0.25 -21.81
C GLY A 76 14.67 0.02 -20.45
N SER A 77 13.92 -0.01 -19.33
CA SER A 77 14.49 -0.31 -18.02
C SER A 77 14.77 -1.81 -17.85
N THR A 78 15.70 -2.17 -16.98
CA THR A 78 15.89 -3.57 -16.55
C THR A 78 14.66 -4.05 -15.82
N ALA A 79 14.13 -5.21 -16.20
CA ALA A 79 13.03 -5.86 -15.49
C ALA A 79 13.49 -6.24 -14.07
N PRO A 80 12.73 -5.90 -13.03
CA PRO A 80 13.05 -6.31 -11.68
C PRO A 80 13.16 -7.83 -11.55
N GLU A 81 14.25 -8.30 -10.96
CA GLU A 81 14.47 -9.73 -10.74
C GLU A 81 13.55 -10.27 -9.66
N PHE A 82 13.13 -11.50 -9.84
CA PHE A 82 12.35 -12.23 -8.84
C PHE A 82 12.66 -13.73 -8.87
N THR A 83 12.29 -14.38 -7.78
CA THR A 83 12.25 -15.84 -7.67
C THR A 83 10.98 -16.21 -6.91
N LEU A 84 10.08 -16.95 -7.56
CA LEU A 84 8.78 -17.35 -7.02
C LEU A 84 8.54 -18.86 -7.19
N PRO A 85 7.78 -19.50 -6.31
CA PRO A 85 7.36 -20.88 -6.51
C PRO A 85 6.28 -20.98 -7.61
N SER A 86 6.41 -21.98 -8.49
CA SER A 86 5.40 -22.31 -9.48
C SER A 86 4.25 -23.15 -8.88
N GLN A 87 3.21 -23.42 -9.66
CA GLN A 87 2.12 -24.34 -9.31
C GLN A 87 2.60 -25.77 -8.98
N GLU A 88 3.81 -26.12 -9.37
CA GLU A 88 4.45 -27.41 -9.09
C GLU A 88 5.29 -27.36 -7.81
N GLY A 89 5.42 -26.19 -7.17
CA GLY A 89 6.28 -25.95 -6.03
C GLY A 89 7.76 -25.71 -6.38
N ALA A 90 8.12 -25.81 -7.65
CA ALA A 90 9.47 -25.54 -8.10
C ALA A 90 9.75 -24.03 -8.10
N SER A 91 10.95 -23.65 -7.68
CA SER A 91 11.42 -22.27 -7.74
C SER A 91 11.69 -21.85 -9.17
N VAL A 92 11.17 -20.69 -9.57
CA VAL A 92 11.31 -20.11 -10.91
C VAL A 92 11.82 -18.69 -10.77
N SER A 93 12.92 -18.40 -11.46
CA SER A 93 13.54 -17.08 -11.51
C SER A 93 13.38 -16.45 -12.89
N LEU A 94 13.26 -15.12 -12.95
CA LEU A 94 13.27 -14.41 -14.24
C LEU A 94 14.59 -14.65 -14.99
N GLN A 95 15.69 -14.83 -14.28
CA GLN A 95 17.00 -15.13 -14.86
C GLN A 95 17.04 -16.45 -15.63
N ASP A 96 16.19 -17.42 -15.28
CA ASP A 96 16.12 -18.74 -15.95
C ASP A 96 15.69 -18.61 -17.43
N TYR A 97 15.13 -17.47 -17.80
CA TYR A 97 14.60 -17.18 -19.14
C TYR A 97 15.46 -16.21 -19.95
N ARG A 98 16.70 -15.95 -19.51
CA ARG A 98 17.63 -15.14 -20.30
C ARG A 98 17.85 -15.79 -21.69
N GLY A 99 17.88 -14.97 -22.73
CA GLY A 99 17.92 -15.45 -24.12
C GLY A 99 16.55 -15.73 -24.73
N SER A 100 15.47 -15.69 -23.97
CA SER A 100 14.08 -15.82 -24.43
C SER A 100 13.28 -14.55 -24.14
N TRP A 101 12.25 -14.34 -24.93
CA TRP A 101 11.23 -13.36 -24.59
C TRP A 101 10.36 -13.89 -23.47
N VAL A 102 9.97 -13.02 -22.53
CA VAL A 102 9.06 -13.36 -21.43
C VAL A 102 7.83 -12.49 -21.48
N VAL A 103 6.66 -13.11 -21.54
CA VAL A 103 5.37 -12.49 -21.31
C VAL A 103 5.03 -12.68 -19.84
N LEU A 104 5.35 -11.69 -19.01
CA LEU A 104 5.07 -11.69 -17.59
C LEU A 104 3.75 -10.98 -17.34
N TYR A 105 2.66 -11.72 -17.11
CA TYR A 105 1.37 -11.14 -16.85
C TYR A 105 0.93 -11.31 -15.39
N PHE A 106 0.51 -10.22 -14.79
CA PHE A 106 -0.07 -10.18 -13.46
C PHE A 106 -1.59 -10.20 -13.57
N TYR A 107 -2.25 -10.97 -12.71
CA TYR A 107 -3.70 -11.08 -12.72
C TYR A 107 -4.27 -11.15 -11.29
N PRO A 108 -5.52 -10.65 -11.08
CA PRO A 108 -6.09 -10.48 -9.75
C PRO A 108 -6.25 -11.75 -8.94
N LYS A 109 -6.80 -12.83 -9.56
CA LYS A 109 -7.16 -14.03 -8.78
C LYS A 109 -7.48 -15.22 -9.68
N ASP A 110 -7.02 -16.40 -9.25
CA ASP A 110 -7.38 -17.68 -9.84
C ASP A 110 -8.89 -17.87 -9.92
N GLN A 111 -9.33 -18.62 -10.93
CA GLN A 111 -10.70 -19.09 -11.09
C GLN A 111 -11.77 -17.98 -11.24
N THR A 112 -11.37 -16.74 -11.44
CA THR A 112 -12.33 -15.67 -11.80
C THR A 112 -12.58 -15.65 -13.31
N PRO A 113 -13.79 -15.28 -13.77
CA PRO A 113 -14.13 -15.40 -15.20
C PRO A 113 -13.17 -14.68 -16.14
N GLY A 114 -12.74 -13.46 -15.79
CA GLY A 114 -11.80 -12.69 -16.62
C GLY A 114 -10.41 -13.30 -16.65
N CYS A 115 -9.89 -13.75 -15.50
CA CYS A 115 -8.56 -14.36 -15.42
C CYS A 115 -8.53 -15.74 -16.11
N THR A 116 -9.62 -16.51 -16.00
CA THR A 116 -9.76 -17.79 -16.70
C THR A 116 -9.76 -17.58 -18.22
N ARG A 117 -10.49 -16.58 -18.70
CA ARG A 117 -10.50 -16.25 -20.15
C ARG A 117 -9.11 -15.85 -20.65
N GLU A 118 -8.43 -15.00 -19.93
CA GLU A 118 -7.08 -14.56 -20.28
C GLU A 118 -6.09 -15.72 -20.31
N ALA A 119 -6.10 -16.58 -19.27
CA ALA A 119 -5.25 -17.76 -19.18
C ALA A 119 -5.54 -18.76 -20.34
N HIS A 120 -6.81 -18.98 -20.68
CA HIS A 120 -7.20 -19.81 -21.82
C HIS A 120 -6.68 -19.25 -23.15
N ASN A 121 -6.76 -17.94 -23.38
CA ASN A 121 -6.22 -17.33 -24.60
C ASN A 121 -4.72 -17.52 -24.71
N PHE A 122 -3.98 -17.31 -23.62
CA PHE A 122 -2.53 -17.62 -23.58
C PHE A 122 -2.26 -19.11 -23.80
N GLN A 123 -3.09 -20.00 -23.25
CA GLN A 123 -2.95 -21.45 -23.46
C GLN A 123 -3.21 -21.86 -24.93
N ILE A 124 -4.25 -21.32 -25.56
CA ILE A 124 -4.57 -21.57 -26.98
C ILE A 124 -3.41 -21.11 -27.87
N ASP A 125 -2.87 -19.95 -27.60
CA ASP A 125 -1.80 -19.33 -28.38
C ASP A 125 -0.39 -19.78 -27.98
N ARG A 126 -0.25 -20.72 -27.04
CA ARG A 126 1.04 -21.16 -26.50
C ARG A 126 2.04 -21.60 -27.59
N ALA A 127 1.58 -22.31 -28.63
CA ALA A 127 2.43 -22.71 -29.75
C ALA A 127 2.99 -21.49 -30.51
N LYS A 128 2.15 -20.47 -30.73
CA LYS A 128 2.56 -19.22 -31.38
C LYS A 128 3.60 -18.44 -30.57
N TYR A 129 3.51 -18.48 -29.23
CA TYR A 129 4.55 -17.92 -28.36
C TYR A 129 5.87 -18.69 -28.47
N ALA A 130 5.80 -20.04 -28.44
CA ALA A 130 6.99 -20.89 -28.60
C ALA A 130 7.72 -20.65 -29.93
N GLU A 131 6.99 -20.51 -31.06
CA GLU A 131 7.55 -20.16 -32.37
C GLU A 131 8.31 -18.81 -32.36
N ARG A 132 7.93 -17.92 -31.45
CA ARG A 132 8.58 -16.60 -31.24
C ARG A 132 9.64 -16.62 -30.16
N HIS A 133 10.07 -17.81 -29.72
CA HIS A 133 10.98 -17.96 -28.58
C HIS A 133 10.51 -17.16 -27.35
N ALA A 134 9.21 -17.14 -27.09
CA ALA A 134 8.58 -16.46 -25.98
C ALA A 134 7.96 -17.45 -25.01
N VAL A 135 8.11 -17.15 -23.71
CA VAL A 135 7.52 -17.91 -22.60
C VAL A 135 6.48 -17.05 -21.90
N VAL A 136 5.34 -17.65 -21.55
CA VAL A 136 4.29 -16.99 -20.77
C VAL A 136 4.44 -17.40 -19.31
N LEU A 137 4.48 -16.41 -18.41
CA LEU A 137 4.51 -16.57 -16.96
C LEU A 137 3.37 -15.74 -16.35
N GLY A 138 2.46 -16.40 -15.62
CA GLY A 138 1.40 -15.73 -14.89
C GLY A 138 1.80 -15.52 -13.43
N VAL A 139 1.46 -14.37 -12.84
CA VAL A 139 1.76 -14.05 -11.44
C VAL A 139 0.50 -13.56 -10.75
N SER A 140 0.17 -14.13 -9.62
CA SER A 140 -0.86 -13.59 -8.71
C SER A 140 -0.46 -13.79 -7.24
N VAL A 141 -1.22 -13.18 -6.34
CA VAL A 141 -1.02 -13.36 -4.89
C VAL A 141 -1.64 -14.65 -4.35
N ASP A 142 -2.20 -15.47 -5.22
CA ASP A 142 -2.74 -16.77 -4.84
C ASP A 142 -1.62 -17.75 -4.42
N SER A 143 -1.99 -18.80 -3.69
CA SER A 143 -1.06 -19.82 -3.22
C SER A 143 -0.70 -20.84 -4.31
N VAL A 144 0.42 -21.55 -4.12
CA VAL A 144 0.82 -22.68 -4.97
C VAL A 144 -0.31 -23.70 -5.16
N ASP A 145 -1.02 -24.03 -4.07
CA ASP A 145 -2.15 -24.97 -4.14
C ASP A 145 -3.33 -24.44 -4.95
N SER A 146 -3.59 -23.14 -4.90
CA SER A 146 -4.62 -22.49 -5.73
C SER A 146 -4.23 -22.59 -7.21
N HIS A 147 -3.00 -22.22 -7.56
CA HIS A 147 -2.48 -22.32 -8.92
C HIS A 147 -2.49 -23.75 -9.46
N LYS A 148 -2.11 -24.73 -8.63
CA LYS A 148 -2.16 -26.15 -9.00
C LYS A 148 -3.58 -26.59 -9.37
N LYS A 149 -4.57 -26.21 -8.56
CA LYS A 149 -5.99 -26.50 -8.84
C LYS A 149 -6.49 -25.77 -10.08
N PHE A 150 -6.09 -24.53 -10.28
CA PHE A 150 -6.47 -23.74 -11.42
C PHE A 150 -5.89 -24.30 -12.71
N CYS A 151 -4.58 -24.62 -12.74
CA CYS A 151 -3.94 -25.26 -13.89
C CYS A 151 -4.59 -26.61 -14.23
N ALA A 152 -4.84 -27.46 -13.23
CA ALA A 152 -5.45 -28.77 -13.44
C ALA A 152 -6.88 -28.66 -14.00
N ARG A 153 -7.68 -27.73 -13.49
CA ARG A 153 -9.07 -27.53 -13.93
C ARG A 153 -9.16 -26.96 -15.33
N GLU A 154 -8.28 -26.03 -15.67
CA GLU A 154 -8.34 -25.29 -16.94
C GLU A 154 -7.37 -25.85 -18.01
N GLY A 155 -6.61 -26.89 -17.69
CA GLY A 155 -5.67 -27.50 -18.63
C GLY A 155 -4.50 -26.59 -19.02
N LEU A 156 -4.04 -25.72 -18.10
CA LEU A 156 -2.96 -24.78 -18.37
C LEU A 156 -1.60 -25.48 -18.32
N ASN A 157 -0.80 -25.32 -19.37
CA ASN A 157 0.52 -25.94 -19.53
C ASN A 157 1.68 -24.94 -19.55
N PHE A 158 1.46 -23.74 -19.01
CA PHE A 158 2.49 -22.76 -18.72
C PHE A 158 2.57 -22.49 -17.21
N LYS A 159 3.57 -21.76 -16.77
CA LYS A 159 3.81 -21.60 -15.33
C LYS A 159 2.99 -20.44 -14.74
N LEU A 160 2.32 -20.74 -13.63
CA LEU A 160 1.73 -19.76 -12.73
C LEU A 160 2.59 -19.66 -11.47
N LEU A 161 2.93 -18.46 -11.08
CA LEU A 161 3.89 -18.15 -10.01
C LEU A 161 3.17 -17.51 -8.82
N ALA A 162 3.38 -18.07 -7.63
CA ALA A 162 2.70 -17.64 -6.41
C ALA A 162 3.49 -16.54 -5.70
N ASP A 163 3.04 -15.30 -5.83
CA ASP A 163 3.54 -14.12 -5.12
C ASP A 163 2.66 -13.85 -3.88
N SER A 164 2.58 -14.83 -2.96
CA SER A 164 1.61 -14.81 -1.85
C SER A 164 1.80 -13.65 -0.88
N ASP A 165 2.98 -13.06 -0.78
CA ASP A 165 3.24 -11.86 0.02
C ASP A 165 3.02 -10.55 -0.77
N GLY A 166 2.91 -10.63 -2.09
CA GLY A 166 2.66 -9.51 -3.00
C GLY A 166 3.89 -8.65 -3.29
N LYS A 167 5.09 -9.09 -2.92
CA LYS A 167 6.30 -8.27 -3.08
C LYS A 167 6.70 -8.07 -4.53
N VAL A 168 6.61 -9.11 -5.34
CA VAL A 168 6.93 -9.02 -6.77
C VAL A 168 5.90 -8.15 -7.47
N SER A 169 4.61 -8.37 -7.18
CA SER A 169 3.53 -7.52 -7.71
C SER A 169 3.73 -6.05 -7.32
N ASP A 170 4.17 -5.77 -6.08
CA ASP A 170 4.47 -4.40 -5.63
C ASP A 170 5.66 -3.81 -6.41
N THR A 171 6.76 -4.56 -6.53
CA THR A 171 7.98 -4.12 -7.27
C THR A 171 7.68 -3.78 -8.73
N TYR A 172 6.74 -4.48 -9.35
CA TYR A 172 6.26 -4.20 -10.71
C TYR A 172 5.16 -3.13 -10.78
N GLY A 173 4.82 -2.48 -9.65
CA GLY A 173 3.72 -1.50 -9.59
C GLY A 173 2.36 -2.11 -9.89
N SER A 174 2.25 -3.43 -9.77
CA SER A 174 1.06 -4.22 -10.09
C SER A 174 0.27 -4.67 -8.86
N LEU A 175 0.65 -4.25 -7.64
CA LEU A 175 -0.08 -4.60 -6.42
C LEU A 175 -1.18 -3.59 -6.13
N THR A 176 -2.40 -4.06 -5.90
CA THR A 176 -3.48 -3.31 -5.26
C THR A 176 -3.63 -3.80 -3.84
N ASN A 177 -3.36 -2.91 -2.88
CA ASN A 177 -3.47 -3.19 -1.46
C ASN A 177 -4.53 -2.29 -0.83
N LEU A 178 -5.63 -2.90 -0.37
CA LEU A 178 -6.74 -2.22 0.29
C LEU A 178 -6.71 -2.42 1.82
N GLY A 179 -5.55 -2.75 2.37
CA GLY A 179 -5.35 -3.02 3.80
C GLY A 179 -5.73 -4.46 4.18
N VAL A 180 -6.98 -4.82 4.06
CA VAL A 180 -7.48 -6.18 4.41
C VAL A 180 -7.33 -7.16 3.25
N VAL A 181 -7.39 -6.68 2.01
CA VAL A 181 -7.31 -7.50 0.79
C VAL A 181 -6.21 -6.98 -0.11
N LYS A 182 -5.39 -7.91 -0.62
CA LYS A 182 -4.36 -7.66 -1.62
C LYS A 182 -4.66 -8.49 -2.86
N PHE A 183 -4.41 -7.93 -4.02
CA PHE A 183 -4.46 -8.65 -5.30
C PHE A 183 -3.56 -7.96 -6.33
N ALA A 184 -3.12 -8.71 -7.34
CA ALA A 184 -2.39 -8.13 -8.44
C ALA A 184 -3.34 -7.39 -9.39
N SER A 185 -2.95 -6.22 -9.85
CA SER A 185 -3.60 -5.52 -10.95
C SER A 185 -3.28 -6.23 -12.27
N ARG A 186 -4.17 -6.12 -13.25
CA ARG A 186 -3.99 -6.76 -14.55
C ARG A 186 -2.99 -5.96 -15.40
N HIS A 187 -1.71 -6.24 -15.19
CA HIS A 187 -0.60 -5.65 -15.93
C HIS A 187 0.20 -6.75 -16.64
N THR A 188 0.78 -6.41 -17.79
CA THR A 188 1.65 -7.35 -18.52
C THR A 188 2.90 -6.63 -18.97
N PHE A 189 4.03 -7.31 -18.83
CA PHE A 189 5.35 -6.83 -19.24
C PHE A 189 5.93 -7.81 -20.26
N LEU A 190 6.31 -7.27 -21.42
CA LEU A 190 7.16 -7.99 -22.36
C LEU A 190 8.62 -7.72 -21.99
N VAL A 191 9.31 -8.77 -21.58
CA VAL A 191 10.74 -8.70 -21.26
C VAL A 191 11.52 -9.32 -22.39
N ASP A 192 12.51 -8.58 -22.88
CA ASP A 192 13.37 -9.02 -23.97
C ASP A 192 14.42 -10.04 -23.52
N PRO A 193 15.11 -10.74 -24.45
CA PRO A 193 16.13 -11.73 -24.11
C PRO A 193 17.29 -11.21 -23.27
N SER A 194 17.53 -9.87 -23.25
CA SER A 194 18.55 -9.24 -22.40
C SER A 194 18.04 -8.95 -20.98
N GLY A 195 16.72 -9.14 -20.72
CA GLY A 195 16.08 -8.88 -19.46
C GLY A 195 15.63 -7.43 -19.25
N LYS A 196 15.41 -6.71 -20.32
CA LYS A 196 14.83 -5.37 -20.28
C LYS A 196 13.34 -5.42 -20.61
N VAL A 197 12.59 -4.54 -20.00
CA VAL A 197 11.17 -4.33 -20.33
C VAL A 197 11.10 -3.68 -21.71
N ALA A 198 10.57 -4.40 -22.68
CA ALA A 198 10.37 -3.88 -24.04
C ALA A 198 9.02 -3.17 -24.18
N ARG A 199 8.00 -3.65 -23.47
CA ARG A 199 6.65 -3.05 -23.43
C ARG A 199 5.97 -3.33 -22.11
N ALA A 200 5.13 -2.40 -21.65
CA ALA A 200 4.28 -2.58 -20.46
C ALA A 200 2.82 -2.26 -20.84
N TYR A 201 1.90 -3.09 -20.35
CA TYR A 201 0.45 -2.92 -20.46
C TYR A 201 -0.11 -2.73 -19.06
N THR A 202 -0.71 -1.60 -18.79
CA THR A 202 -1.33 -1.27 -17.49
C THR A 202 -2.86 -1.27 -17.53
N SER A 203 -3.43 -1.48 -18.73
CA SER A 203 -4.85 -1.68 -18.97
C SER A 203 -5.01 -2.77 -20.01
N VAL A 204 -5.64 -3.87 -19.63
CA VAL A 204 -5.71 -5.11 -20.42
C VAL A 204 -7.14 -5.57 -20.55
N ASP A 205 -7.58 -5.86 -21.77
CA ASP A 205 -8.81 -6.63 -22.03
C ASP A 205 -8.47 -8.12 -22.06
N PRO A 206 -8.96 -8.91 -21.10
CA PRO A 206 -8.69 -10.35 -21.05
C PRO A 206 -9.09 -11.13 -22.32
N ALA A 207 -10.02 -10.60 -23.09
CA ALA A 207 -10.52 -11.28 -24.29
C ALA A 207 -9.55 -11.16 -25.48
N LEU A 208 -8.83 -10.05 -25.60
CA LEU A 208 -8.00 -9.72 -26.76
C LEU A 208 -6.50 -9.75 -26.44
N HIS A 209 -6.15 -9.86 -25.17
CA HIS A 209 -4.79 -9.58 -24.71
C HIS A 209 -3.72 -10.48 -25.32
N SER A 210 -3.99 -11.79 -25.48
CA SER A 210 -3.02 -12.71 -26.10
C SER A 210 -2.66 -12.29 -27.53
N GLU A 211 -3.66 -11.89 -28.33
CA GLU A 211 -3.43 -11.43 -29.70
C GLU A 211 -2.64 -10.11 -29.75
N GLU A 212 -2.97 -9.16 -28.84
CA GLU A 212 -2.24 -7.89 -28.72
C GLU A 212 -0.76 -8.11 -28.39
N VAL A 213 -0.49 -9.05 -27.47
CA VAL A 213 0.86 -9.41 -27.05
C VAL A 213 1.65 -10.07 -28.19
N LEU A 214 1.04 -10.98 -28.94
CA LEU A 214 1.64 -11.62 -30.10
C LEU A 214 1.98 -10.59 -31.20
N ALA A 215 1.06 -9.69 -31.51
CA ALA A 215 1.30 -8.62 -32.47
C ALA A 215 2.45 -7.71 -32.04
N ALA A 216 2.55 -7.41 -30.76
CA ALA A 216 3.64 -6.62 -30.20
C ALA A 216 4.98 -7.34 -30.26
N LEU A 217 5.01 -8.64 -29.97
CA LEU A 217 6.23 -9.47 -30.11
C LEU A 217 6.75 -9.45 -31.54
N ASP A 218 5.84 -9.61 -32.52
CA ASP A 218 6.23 -9.56 -33.95
C ASP A 218 6.83 -8.22 -34.34
N GLN A 219 6.33 -7.11 -33.78
CA GLN A 219 6.87 -5.77 -34.03
C GLN A 219 8.24 -5.58 -33.38
N LEU A 220 8.37 -5.98 -32.11
CA LEU A 220 9.60 -5.81 -31.33
C LEU A 220 10.74 -6.66 -31.87
N GLN A 221 10.46 -7.89 -32.29
CA GLN A 221 11.46 -8.79 -32.89
C GLN A 221 11.98 -8.30 -34.24
N LYS A 222 11.16 -7.60 -35.03
CA LYS A 222 11.60 -6.95 -36.28
C LYS A 222 12.52 -5.75 -36.02
N GLN A 223 12.40 -5.09 -34.87
CA GLN A 223 13.21 -3.93 -34.50
C GLN A 223 14.55 -4.31 -33.85
N GLN A 224 14.67 -5.54 -33.36
CA GLN A 224 15.91 -6.10 -32.81
C GLN A 224 16.46 -7.16 -33.76
N PRO A 225 17.20 -6.78 -34.80
CA PRO A 225 17.86 -7.77 -35.68
C PRO A 225 18.82 -8.61 -34.85
N ARG A 226 18.81 -9.93 -35.08
CA ARG A 226 19.67 -10.93 -34.42
C ARG A 226 21.15 -10.65 -34.62
#